data_7e2874513329a208c5088e69d4781e1d
#
_entry.id   7e2874513329a208c5088e69d4781e1d
#
_cell.length_a   1.000
_cell.length_b   1.000
_cell.length_c   1.000
_cell.angle_alpha   90.00
_cell.angle_beta   90.00
_cell.angle_gamma   90.00
#
_symmetry.space_group_name_H-M   'P 1'
#
loop_
_entity.id
_entity.type
_entity.pdbx_description
1 polymer ?
#
loop_
_entity_poly.entity_id
_entity_poly.type
_entity_poly.pdbx_seq_one_letter_code
_entity_poly.pdbx_strand_id
1 'polypeptide(L)'
;MKHNFKNLKIWTISMEIASDVHKLCLTFPKNETYGLVSQMNRCSVSMPSNIAEGSNRGNVHFKHFLNISLGSSFELQTQLLIAFQNDYVTENKTTEIENKIIEFQK
;
A
#
# COMPACT_ATOMS: atom_id res chain seq x y z
N MET A 1 2.22 25.62 -0.53
CA MET A 1 2.91 25.16 0.68
C MET A 1 3.44 23.75 0.50
N LYS A 2 4.64 23.52 0.94
CA LYS A 2 5.26 22.19 0.88
C LYS A 2 5.18 21.53 2.25
N HIS A 3 5.05 20.22 2.24
CA HIS A 3 4.96 19.43 3.46
C HIS A 3 6.22 18.59 3.64
N ASN A 4 6.63 18.39 4.89
CA ASN A 4 7.63 17.38 5.18
C ASN A 4 6.90 16.03 5.25
N PHE A 5 7.04 15.23 4.19
CA PHE A 5 6.26 14.00 4.08
C PHE A 5 6.51 13.04 5.24
N LYS A 6 7.69 13.06 5.85
CA LYS A 6 8.00 12.18 6.96
C LYS A 6 7.16 12.46 8.21
N ASN A 7 6.57 13.67 8.29
CA ASN A 7 5.68 14.04 9.40
C ASN A 7 4.22 13.72 9.11
N LEU A 8 3.90 13.26 7.90
CA LEU A 8 2.51 12.96 7.55
C LEU A 8 2.15 11.56 8.04
N LYS A 9 1.04 11.48 8.78
CA LYS A 9 0.56 10.20 9.31
C LYS A 9 0.29 9.19 8.20
N ILE A 10 -0.30 9.65 7.08
CA ILE A 10 -0.60 8.77 5.96
C ILE A 10 0.66 8.18 5.34
N TRP A 11 1.77 8.93 5.34
CA TRP A 11 3.03 8.38 4.84
C TRP A 11 3.54 7.29 5.78
N THR A 12 3.48 7.53 7.09
CA THR A 12 3.94 6.55 8.09
C THR A 12 3.13 5.25 8.00
N ILE A 13 1.79 5.37 7.89
CA ILE A 13 0.93 4.19 7.77
C ILE A 13 1.25 3.43 6.48
N SER A 14 1.41 4.14 5.36
CA SER A 14 1.70 3.49 4.09
C SER A 14 3.07 2.82 4.08
N MET A 15 4.04 3.36 4.80
CA MET A 15 5.35 2.72 4.94
C MET A 15 5.24 1.41 5.72
N GLU A 16 4.43 1.38 6.77
CA GLU A 16 4.18 0.15 7.51
C GLU A 16 3.51 -0.90 6.63
N ILE A 17 2.51 -0.48 5.84
CA ILE A 17 1.81 -1.37 4.91
C ILE A 17 2.79 -1.95 3.90
N ALA A 18 3.64 -1.12 3.32
CA ALA A 18 4.62 -1.58 2.32
C ALA A 18 5.58 -2.60 2.93
N SER A 19 6.04 -2.36 4.14
CA SER A 19 6.93 -3.28 4.84
C SER A 19 6.22 -4.61 5.12
N ASP A 20 4.98 -4.55 5.61
CA ASP A 20 4.19 -5.76 5.89
C ASP A 20 3.96 -6.57 4.61
N VAL A 21 3.65 -5.91 3.50
CA VAL A 21 3.40 -6.57 2.22
C VAL A 21 4.66 -7.25 1.71
N HIS A 22 5.82 -6.59 1.81
CA HIS A 22 7.09 -7.18 1.38
C HIS A 22 7.39 -8.47 2.15
N LYS A 23 7.19 -8.44 3.46
CA LYS A 23 7.42 -9.62 4.30
C LYS A 23 6.42 -10.73 3.98
N LEU A 24 5.16 -10.36 3.80
CA LEU A 24 4.11 -11.32 3.47
C LEU A 24 4.41 -12.03 2.15
N CYS A 25 4.81 -11.28 1.14
CA CYS A 25 5.04 -11.82 -0.19
C CYS A 25 6.18 -12.84 -0.23
N LEU A 26 7.09 -12.80 0.74
CA LEU A 26 8.16 -13.81 0.84
C LEU A 26 7.61 -15.20 1.10
N THR A 27 6.39 -15.31 1.62
CA THR A 27 5.76 -16.61 1.93
C THR A 27 4.90 -17.14 0.80
N PHE A 28 4.73 -16.37 -0.28
CA PHE A 28 3.85 -16.77 -1.39
C PHE A 28 4.52 -17.82 -2.27
N PRO A 29 3.71 -18.62 -3.02
CA PRO A 29 4.27 -19.60 -3.96
C PRO A 29 5.12 -18.92 -5.02
N LYS A 30 6.16 -19.62 -5.47
CA LYS A 30 7.10 -19.06 -6.47
C LYS A 30 6.41 -18.73 -7.79
N ASN A 31 5.32 -19.42 -8.14
CA ASN A 31 4.61 -19.14 -9.38
C ASN A 31 3.90 -17.78 -9.36
N GLU A 32 3.82 -17.12 -8.18
CA GLU A 32 3.25 -15.79 -8.08
C GLU A 32 4.30 -14.67 -8.12
N THR A 33 5.58 -15.00 -8.30
CA THR A 33 6.65 -14.00 -8.28
C THR A 33 6.42 -12.88 -9.29
N TYR A 34 6.03 -13.22 -10.51
CA TYR A 34 5.78 -12.24 -11.58
C TYR A 34 4.30 -11.87 -11.71
N GLY A 35 3.45 -12.43 -10.87
CA GLY A 35 2.03 -12.13 -10.84
C GLY A 35 1.68 -11.32 -9.61
N LEU A 36 0.99 -11.96 -8.66
CA LEU A 36 0.43 -11.28 -7.49
C LEU A 36 1.51 -10.61 -6.64
N VAL A 37 2.65 -11.28 -6.42
CA VAL A 37 3.75 -10.71 -5.63
C VAL A 37 4.25 -9.40 -6.25
N SER A 38 4.49 -9.41 -7.55
CA SER A 38 4.97 -8.23 -8.26
C SER A 38 3.97 -7.07 -8.16
N GLN A 39 2.67 -7.37 -8.33
CA GLN A 39 1.64 -6.34 -8.28
C GLN A 39 1.43 -5.79 -6.86
N MET A 40 1.43 -6.65 -5.86
CA MET A 40 1.26 -6.21 -4.47
C MET A 40 2.42 -5.33 -4.03
N ASN A 41 3.64 -5.71 -4.36
CA ASN A 41 4.82 -4.90 -4.04
C ASN A 41 4.76 -3.55 -4.75
N ARG A 42 4.38 -3.53 -6.02
CA ARG A 42 4.26 -2.28 -6.77
C ARG A 42 3.21 -1.35 -6.17
N CYS A 43 2.01 -1.88 -5.86
CA CYS A 43 0.94 -1.06 -5.29
C CYS A 43 1.31 -0.52 -3.92
N SER A 44 1.90 -1.36 -3.07
CA SER A 44 2.24 -0.93 -1.72
C SER A 44 3.32 0.15 -1.72
N VAL A 45 4.32 0.04 -2.59
CA VAL A 45 5.38 1.05 -2.72
C VAL A 45 4.83 2.35 -3.31
N SER A 46 3.88 2.24 -4.23
CA SER A 46 3.25 3.41 -4.86
C SER A 46 2.58 4.33 -3.84
N MET A 47 2.04 3.77 -2.74
CA MET A 47 1.33 4.55 -1.74
C MET A 47 2.24 5.60 -1.08
N PRO A 48 3.33 5.23 -0.40
CA PRO A 48 4.20 6.24 0.21
C PRO A 48 4.96 7.07 -0.81
N SER A 49 5.30 6.50 -1.96
CA SER A 49 6.06 7.21 -2.99
C SER A 49 5.28 8.39 -3.54
N ASN A 50 3.98 8.22 -3.80
CA ASN A 50 3.15 9.30 -4.32
C ASN A 50 2.86 10.36 -3.26
N ILE A 51 2.75 9.97 -2.00
CA ILE A 51 2.60 10.95 -0.91
C ILE A 51 3.85 11.84 -0.84
N ALA A 52 5.03 11.23 -0.85
CA ALA A 52 6.29 11.95 -0.78
C ALA A 52 6.46 12.86 -2.01
N GLU A 53 6.16 12.34 -3.19
CA GLU A 53 6.28 13.11 -4.42
C GLU A 53 5.36 14.34 -4.38
N GLY A 54 4.10 14.13 -4.02
CA GLY A 54 3.11 15.20 -3.99
C GLY A 54 3.37 16.24 -2.93
N SER A 55 3.98 15.86 -1.81
CA SER A 55 4.22 16.76 -0.69
C SER A 55 5.15 17.92 -1.06
N ASN A 56 5.94 17.78 -2.12
CA ASN A 56 6.86 18.80 -2.60
C ASN A 56 6.28 19.68 -3.70
N ARG A 57 5.02 19.49 -4.08
CA ARG A 57 4.45 20.08 -5.29
C ARG A 57 3.44 21.19 -5.05
N GLY A 58 3.10 21.52 -3.80
CA GLY A 58 2.03 22.44 -3.52
C GLY A 58 0.65 21.76 -3.53
N ASN A 59 -0.36 22.46 -3.02
CA ASN A 59 -1.63 21.80 -2.63
C ASN A 59 -2.40 21.15 -3.78
N VAL A 60 -2.45 21.79 -4.95
CA VAL A 60 -3.20 21.25 -6.10
C VAL A 60 -2.58 19.94 -6.57
N HIS A 61 -1.26 19.93 -6.73
CA HIS A 61 -0.55 18.75 -7.16
C HIS A 61 -0.53 17.68 -6.08
N PHE A 62 -0.48 18.10 -4.81
CA PHE A 62 -0.53 17.15 -3.69
C PHE A 62 -1.82 16.34 -3.74
N LYS A 63 -2.96 17.01 -3.97
CA LYS A 63 -4.25 16.31 -4.09
C LYS A 63 -4.23 15.26 -5.19
N HIS A 64 -3.64 15.59 -6.33
CA HIS A 64 -3.51 14.64 -7.45
C HIS A 64 -2.73 13.40 -7.03
N PHE A 65 -1.57 13.58 -6.38
CA PHE A 65 -0.75 12.47 -5.95
C PHE A 65 -1.39 11.67 -4.82
N LEU A 66 -2.16 12.33 -3.94
CA LEU A 66 -2.93 11.62 -2.91
C LEU A 66 -3.98 10.74 -3.54
N ASN A 67 -4.64 11.20 -4.62
CA ASN A 67 -5.62 10.38 -5.31
C ASN A 67 -4.99 9.14 -5.96
N ILE A 68 -3.78 9.28 -6.51
CA ILE A 68 -3.06 8.13 -7.06
C ILE A 68 -2.74 7.13 -5.93
N SER A 69 -2.26 7.64 -4.81
CA SER A 69 -1.94 6.81 -3.64
C SER A 69 -3.19 6.08 -3.13
N LEU A 70 -4.32 6.78 -3.06
CA LEU A 70 -5.58 6.20 -2.63
C LEU A 70 -6.03 5.09 -3.58
N GLY A 71 -5.92 5.30 -4.89
CA GLY A 71 -6.24 4.28 -5.89
C GLY A 71 -5.38 3.03 -5.72
N SER A 72 -4.09 3.22 -5.47
CA SER A 72 -3.18 2.10 -5.20
C SER A 72 -3.61 1.32 -3.96
N SER A 73 -4.15 2.00 -2.95
CA SER A 73 -4.61 1.32 -1.72
C SER A 73 -5.80 0.40 -1.98
N PHE A 74 -6.73 0.81 -2.87
CA PHE A 74 -7.86 -0.05 -3.23
C PHE A 74 -7.41 -1.24 -4.06
N GLU A 75 -6.44 -1.05 -4.95
CA GLU A 75 -5.86 -2.15 -5.71
C GLU A 75 -5.17 -3.15 -4.78
N LEU A 76 -4.37 -2.65 -3.83
CA LEU A 76 -3.68 -3.50 -2.87
C LEU A 76 -4.67 -4.27 -2.00
N GLN A 77 -5.72 -3.61 -1.53
CA GLN A 77 -6.77 -4.26 -0.73
C GLN A 77 -7.39 -5.42 -1.51
N THR A 78 -7.70 -5.20 -2.78
CA THR A 78 -8.26 -6.23 -3.65
C THR A 78 -7.29 -7.40 -3.81
N GLN A 79 -6.01 -7.10 -4.05
CA GLN A 79 -4.98 -8.13 -4.22
C GLN A 79 -4.79 -8.95 -2.94
N LEU A 80 -4.82 -8.29 -1.79
CA LEU A 80 -4.72 -8.97 -0.49
C LEU A 80 -5.87 -9.95 -0.30
N LEU A 81 -7.10 -9.55 -0.65
CA LEU A 81 -8.26 -10.41 -0.54
C LEU A 81 -8.20 -11.57 -1.52
N ILE A 82 -7.66 -11.35 -2.72
CA ILE A 82 -7.43 -12.44 -3.67
C ILE A 82 -6.42 -13.43 -3.09
N ALA A 83 -5.35 -12.94 -2.48
CA ALA A 83 -4.35 -13.79 -1.84
C ALA A 83 -4.98 -14.64 -0.73
N PHE A 84 -5.85 -14.03 0.06
CA PHE A 84 -6.57 -14.74 1.12
C PHE A 84 -7.47 -15.83 0.53
N GLN A 85 -8.19 -15.53 -0.55
CA GLN A 85 -9.06 -16.51 -1.19
C GLN A 85 -8.28 -17.71 -1.74
N ASN A 86 -7.01 -17.52 -2.05
CA ASN A 86 -6.15 -18.58 -2.56
C ASN A 86 -5.32 -19.24 -1.46
N ASP A 87 -5.63 -18.96 -0.21
CA ASP A 87 -4.98 -19.55 0.97
C ASP A 87 -3.49 -19.16 1.10
N TYR A 88 -3.09 -18.05 0.49
CA TYR A 88 -1.71 -17.57 0.61
C TYR A 88 -1.48 -16.81 1.91
N VAL A 89 -2.55 -16.32 2.55
CA VAL A 89 -2.49 -15.49 3.74
C VAL A 89 -3.51 -16.02 4.74
N THR A 90 -3.14 -16.06 6.03
CA THR A 90 -4.09 -16.44 7.08
C THR A 90 -5.14 -15.35 7.28
N GLU A 91 -6.27 -15.71 7.87
CA GLU A 91 -7.33 -14.75 8.17
C GLU A 91 -6.81 -13.65 9.10
N ASN A 92 -6.06 -14.02 10.13
CA ASN A 92 -5.54 -13.05 11.10
C ASN A 92 -4.61 -12.05 10.43
N LYS A 93 -3.70 -12.51 9.58
CA LYS A 93 -2.75 -11.61 8.90
C LYS A 93 -3.49 -10.73 7.89
N THR A 94 -4.47 -11.29 7.18
CA THR A 94 -5.30 -10.53 6.24
C THR A 94 -6.00 -9.40 6.95
N THR A 95 -6.66 -9.69 8.08
CA THR A 95 -7.37 -8.68 8.87
C THR A 95 -6.42 -7.60 9.37
N GLU A 96 -5.25 -7.99 9.86
CA GLU A 96 -4.26 -7.04 10.38
C GLU A 96 -3.84 -6.04 9.31
N ILE A 97 -3.50 -6.52 8.12
CA ILE A 97 -3.03 -5.65 7.04
C ILE A 97 -4.18 -4.84 6.46
N GLU A 98 -5.35 -5.48 6.28
CA GLU A 98 -6.53 -4.78 5.74
C GLU A 98 -6.95 -3.62 6.65
N ASN A 99 -6.88 -3.80 7.96
CA ASN A 99 -7.22 -2.73 8.90
C ASN A 99 -6.30 -1.52 8.72
N LYS A 100 -5.01 -1.75 8.47
CA LYS A 100 -4.08 -0.66 8.20
C LYS A 100 -4.42 0.05 6.88
N ILE A 101 -4.78 -0.72 5.86
CA ILE A 101 -5.18 -0.17 4.56
C ILE A 101 -6.43 0.70 4.74
N ILE A 102 -7.42 0.22 5.47
CA ILE A 102 -8.66 0.96 5.72
C ILE A 102 -8.38 2.25 6.50
N GLU A 103 -7.49 2.18 7.49
CA GLU A 103 -7.08 3.37 8.23
C GLU A 103 -6.43 4.40 7.30
N PHE A 104 -5.59 3.94 6.38
CA PHE A 104 -4.96 4.81 5.39
C PHE A 104 -6.00 5.49 4.50
N GLN A 105 -7.06 4.77 4.13
CA GLN A 105 -8.11 5.27 3.23
C GLN A 105 -8.99 6.36 3.85
N LYS A 106 -8.95 6.51 5.16
CA LYS A 106 -9.70 7.55 5.85
C LYS A 106 -8.94 8.89 5.76
#